data_4a6c01efdce7b0a22a1f373457c2a01e
#
_entry.id   4a6c01efdce7b0a22a1f373457c2a01e
#
_cell.length_a   1.000
_cell.length_b   1.000
_cell.length_c   1.000
_cell.angle_alpha   90.00
_cell.angle_beta   90.00
_cell.angle_gamma   90.00
#
_symmetry.space_group_name_H-M   'P 1'
#
loop_
_entity.id
_entity.type
_entity.pdbx_description
1 polymer ?
#
loop_
_entity_poly.entity_id
_entity_poly.type
_entity_poly.pdbx_seq_one_letter_code
_entity_poly.pdbx_strand_id
1 'polypeptide(L)'
;LATRKRKENISMKEINTSIDRTVIGLEGKQVARVKARQITAFHEMGHAFLGTLVNENEGIEKLTLVPRGNTQGTTWMIPSASQYNSRSSFVNQILVAIAGRAAEEIVSGTSECTAGAQQDIAQMTRIVRTMVLRYAMARLQELKQQAQQRNLFFLGSDVKQELNNIVDNFTTNFMDITYNEVISFLEIVRPGGERLVDELMVSEEMSGRDLRTIAREYISTCSSLELLSSTRKSSLFDLMAPELKKSV
;
A
#
# COMPACT_ATOMS: atom_id res chain seq x y z
N LEU A 1 -21.00 20.71 -13.34
CA LEU A 1 -19.70 21.36 -13.60
C LEU A 1 -19.71 22.15 -14.89
N ALA A 2 -20.08 21.54 -16.04
CA ALA A 2 -20.13 22.23 -17.33
C ALA A 2 -21.07 23.44 -17.30
N THR A 3 -22.29 23.26 -16.79
CA THR A 3 -23.28 24.34 -16.62
C THR A 3 -22.76 25.49 -15.74
N ARG A 4 -22.07 25.15 -14.64
CA ARG A 4 -21.47 26.14 -13.73
C ARG A 4 -20.33 26.93 -14.37
N LYS A 5 -19.63 26.31 -15.35
CA LYS A 5 -18.56 26.95 -16.13
C LYS A 5 -19.10 27.55 -17.45
N ARG A 6 -20.42 27.57 -17.68
CA ARG A 6 -21.09 28.08 -18.89
C ARG A 6 -20.52 27.47 -20.18
N LYS A 7 -20.19 26.18 -20.16
CA LYS A 7 -19.70 25.46 -21.34
C LYS A 7 -20.86 24.85 -22.08
N GLU A 8 -20.82 24.93 -23.41
CA GLU A 8 -21.81 24.35 -24.30
C GLU A 8 -21.70 22.82 -24.39
N ASN A 9 -20.48 22.28 -24.24
CA ASN A 9 -20.20 20.86 -24.35
C ASN A 9 -19.53 20.31 -23.09
N ILE A 10 -19.80 19.05 -22.75
CA ILE A 10 -19.16 18.31 -21.65
C ILE A 10 -17.98 17.57 -22.25
N SER A 11 -16.77 17.88 -21.81
CA SER A 11 -15.56 17.15 -22.19
C SER A 11 -15.23 16.08 -21.16
N MET A 12 -14.32 15.15 -21.50
CA MET A 12 -13.82 14.14 -20.57
C MET A 12 -13.21 14.76 -19.30
N LYS A 13 -12.65 15.97 -19.41
CA LYS A 13 -12.12 16.70 -18.24
C LYS A 13 -13.21 17.01 -17.22
N GLU A 14 -14.41 17.46 -17.66
CA GLU A 14 -15.53 17.72 -16.76
C GLU A 14 -16.07 16.42 -16.15
N ILE A 15 -16.11 15.33 -16.93
CA ILE A 15 -16.54 14.01 -16.46
C ILE A 15 -15.58 13.52 -15.37
N ASN A 16 -14.28 13.48 -15.65
CA ASN A 16 -13.25 13.03 -14.68
C ASN A 16 -13.28 13.88 -13.41
N THR A 17 -13.32 15.22 -13.55
CA THR A 17 -13.43 16.11 -12.39
C THR A 17 -14.70 15.85 -11.57
N SER A 18 -15.81 15.48 -12.22
CA SER A 18 -17.05 15.16 -11.51
C SER A 18 -16.95 13.84 -10.74
N ILE A 19 -16.34 12.84 -11.35
CA ILE A 19 -16.06 11.55 -10.70
C ILE A 19 -15.18 11.78 -9.48
N ASP A 20 -14.04 12.48 -9.65
CA ASP A 20 -13.12 12.81 -8.56
C ASP A 20 -13.84 13.50 -7.39
N ARG A 21 -14.70 14.47 -7.70
CA ARG A 21 -15.48 15.19 -6.66
C ARG A 21 -16.47 14.31 -5.92
N THR A 22 -17.05 13.35 -6.60
CA THR A 22 -18.06 12.46 -6.00
C THR A 22 -17.40 11.40 -5.13
N VAL A 23 -16.25 10.89 -5.53
CA VAL A 23 -15.61 9.74 -4.88
C VAL A 23 -14.61 10.19 -3.83
N ILE A 24 -13.73 11.16 -4.14
CA ILE A 24 -12.68 11.63 -3.22
C ILE A 24 -13.12 12.87 -2.43
N GLY A 25 -13.92 13.73 -3.04
CA GLY A 25 -14.39 14.98 -2.43
C GLY A 25 -13.99 16.24 -3.20
N LEU A 26 -14.29 17.38 -2.59
CA LEU A 26 -13.98 18.68 -3.17
C LEU A 26 -12.46 18.95 -3.16
N GLU A 27 -11.99 19.68 -4.18
CA GLU A 27 -10.61 20.16 -4.19
C GLU A 27 -10.33 21.02 -2.96
N GLY A 28 -9.25 20.67 -2.25
CA GLY A 28 -8.75 21.40 -1.09
C GLY A 28 -7.78 22.51 -1.49
N LYS A 29 -7.25 23.19 -0.50
CA LYS A 29 -6.16 24.16 -0.71
C LYS A 29 -4.86 23.42 -0.97
N GLN A 30 -4.13 23.83 -1.99
CA GLN A 30 -2.79 23.28 -2.25
C GLN A 30 -1.85 23.53 -1.08
N VAL A 31 -1.01 22.53 -0.79
CA VAL A 31 0.05 22.67 0.20
C VAL A 31 1.11 23.63 -0.34
N ALA A 32 1.25 24.77 0.32
CA ALA A 32 2.15 25.84 -0.13
C ALA A 32 3.65 25.49 0.01
N ARG A 33 4.00 24.50 0.86
CA ARG A 33 5.39 24.12 1.11
C ARG A 33 5.86 23.05 0.14
N VAL A 34 6.85 23.37 -0.68
CA VAL A 34 7.43 22.45 -1.69
C VAL A 34 7.90 21.15 -1.03
N LYS A 35 8.59 21.19 0.12
CA LYS A 35 9.05 20.00 0.85
C LYS A 35 7.90 19.07 1.24
N ALA A 36 6.80 19.62 1.80
CA ALA A 36 5.67 18.80 2.19
C ALA A 36 4.98 18.14 0.99
N ARG A 37 4.87 18.87 -0.13
CA ARG A 37 4.32 18.34 -1.38
C ARG A 37 5.20 17.24 -1.97
N GLN A 38 6.52 17.38 -1.87
CA GLN A 38 7.47 16.36 -2.30
C GLN A 38 7.35 15.09 -1.46
N ILE A 39 7.24 15.21 -0.12
CA ILE A 39 7.02 14.05 0.76
C ILE A 39 5.72 13.34 0.38
N THR A 40 4.63 14.09 0.15
CA THR A 40 3.37 13.50 -0.33
C THR A 40 3.55 12.79 -1.68
N ALA A 41 4.31 13.37 -2.62
CA ALA A 41 4.56 12.74 -3.91
C ALA A 41 5.31 11.41 -3.77
N PHE A 42 6.28 11.32 -2.88
CA PHE A 42 6.98 10.07 -2.57
C PHE A 42 6.07 9.05 -1.88
N HIS A 43 5.22 9.49 -0.97
CA HIS A 43 4.21 8.65 -0.33
C HIS A 43 3.30 7.98 -1.39
N GLU A 44 2.71 8.77 -2.26
CA GLU A 44 1.85 8.27 -3.35
C GLU A 44 2.63 7.39 -4.35
N MET A 45 3.88 7.73 -4.63
CA MET A 45 4.77 6.91 -5.45
C MET A 45 4.98 5.53 -4.84
N GLY A 46 5.16 5.43 -3.52
CA GLY A 46 5.28 4.16 -2.81
C GLY A 46 4.08 3.25 -3.08
N HIS A 47 2.87 3.75 -2.87
CA HIS A 47 1.63 3.04 -3.18
C HIS A 47 1.57 2.62 -4.66
N ALA A 48 1.97 3.50 -5.54
CA ALA A 48 1.91 3.29 -6.98
C ALA A 48 2.84 2.19 -7.46
N PHE A 49 4.09 2.16 -7.01
CA PHE A 49 5.05 1.12 -7.39
C PHE A 49 4.65 -0.25 -6.86
N LEU A 50 4.32 -0.34 -5.56
CA LEU A 50 3.87 -1.60 -4.97
C LEU A 50 2.55 -2.07 -5.59
N GLY A 51 1.59 -1.16 -5.80
CA GLY A 51 0.32 -1.49 -6.46
C GLY A 51 0.51 -2.03 -7.88
N THR A 52 1.49 -1.49 -8.63
CA THR A 52 1.81 -1.99 -9.98
C THR A 52 2.49 -3.37 -9.94
N LEU A 53 3.32 -3.62 -8.92
CA LEU A 53 4.03 -4.89 -8.77
C LEU A 53 3.09 -6.03 -8.37
N VAL A 54 2.23 -5.79 -7.36
CA VAL A 54 1.44 -6.87 -6.74
C VAL A 54 0.09 -7.10 -7.41
N ASN A 55 -0.40 -6.14 -8.20
CA ASN A 55 -1.71 -6.20 -8.86
C ASN A 55 -1.55 -6.12 -10.37
N GLU A 56 -1.05 -7.18 -10.99
CA GLU A 56 -0.85 -7.23 -12.47
C GLU A 56 -2.12 -6.93 -13.26
N ASN A 57 -3.29 -7.29 -12.73
CA ASN A 57 -4.59 -7.17 -13.37
C ASN A 57 -5.45 -6.02 -12.83
N GLU A 58 -5.08 -5.43 -11.69
CA GLU A 58 -5.82 -4.38 -11.02
C GLU A 58 -5.02 -3.09 -11.12
N GLY A 59 -5.33 -2.31 -12.15
CA GLY A 59 -4.52 -1.14 -12.46
C GLY A 59 -4.74 0.00 -11.47
N ILE A 60 -3.67 0.68 -11.15
CA ILE A 60 -3.77 2.06 -10.68
C ILE A 60 -4.34 2.86 -11.82
N GLU A 61 -5.45 3.55 -11.58
CA GLU A 61 -6.13 4.36 -12.59
C GLU A 61 -5.48 5.74 -12.70
N LYS A 62 -5.13 6.30 -11.55
CA LYS A 62 -4.64 7.66 -11.47
C LYS A 62 -3.82 7.89 -10.20
N LEU A 63 -2.81 8.72 -10.33
CA LEU A 63 -2.03 9.29 -9.25
C LEU A 63 -2.21 10.82 -9.26
N THR A 64 -2.47 11.44 -8.12
CA THR A 64 -2.70 12.89 -8.06
C THR A 64 -2.17 13.51 -6.78
N LEU A 65 -1.57 14.70 -6.89
CA LEU A 65 -1.18 15.57 -5.79
C LEU A 65 -2.19 16.69 -5.56
N VAL A 66 -3.31 16.69 -6.27
CA VAL A 66 -4.40 17.65 -6.03
C VAL A 66 -5.11 17.25 -4.75
N PRO A 67 -5.04 18.09 -3.67
CA PRO A 67 -5.67 17.78 -2.41
C PRO A 67 -7.19 17.64 -2.57
N ARG A 68 -7.78 16.62 -1.95
CA ARG A 68 -9.24 16.44 -1.95
C ARG A 68 -9.71 15.94 -0.58
N GLY A 69 -10.76 16.54 -0.08
CA GLY A 69 -11.26 16.21 1.27
C GLY A 69 -10.16 16.35 2.32
N ASN A 70 -9.80 15.25 2.98
CA ASN A 70 -8.75 15.21 4.01
C ASN A 70 -7.40 14.68 3.48
N THR A 71 -7.28 14.36 2.18
CA THR A 71 -6.05 13.85 1.61
C THR A 71 -5.25 14.94 0.91
N GLN A 72 -3.91 14.88 1.00
CA GLN A 72 -3.01 15.80 0.30
C GLN A 72 -2.57 15.27 -1.06
N GLY A 73 -2.70 13.99 -1.29
CA GLY A 73 -2.52 13.26 -2.53
C GLY A 73 -3.43 12.05 -2.53
N THR A 74 -3.51 11.32 -3.64
CA THR A 74 -4.32 10.11 -3.72
C THR A 74 -3.87 9.22 -4.85
N THR A 75 -3.61 7.96 -4.55
CA THR A 75 -3.43 6.88 -5.52
C THR A 75 -4.74 6.15 -5.72
N TRP A 76 -5.29 6.24 -6.92
CA TRP A 76 -6.55 5.60 -7.27
C TRP A 76 -6.31 4.22 -7.82
N MET A 77 -6.85 3.22 -7.14
CA MET A 77 -6.88 1.83 -7.59
C MET A 77 -8.29 1.42 -7.94
N ILE A 78 -8.45 0.70 -9.05
CA ILE A 78 -9.72 0.05 -9.37
C ILE A 78 -9.83 -1.18 -8.48
N PRO A 79 -10.90 -1.31 -7.67
CA PRO A 79 -11.13 -2.53 -6.91
C PRO A 79 -11.24 -3.73 -7.85
N SER A 80 -10.61 -4.85 -7.47
CA SER A 80 -10.76 -6.10 -8.21
C SER A 80 -12.20 -6.52 -8.35
N ALA A 81 -12.58 -6.88 -9.57
CA ALA A 81 -13.86 -7.53 -9.83
C ALA A 81 -13.90 -8.96 -9.26
N SER A 82 -12.77 -9.51 -8.83
CA SER A 82 -12.71 -10.86 -8.24
C SER A 82 -13.31 -10.81 -6.83
N GLN A 83 -14.37 -11.60 -6.64
CA GLN A 83 -15.03 -11.76 -5.33
C GLN A 83 -14.20 -12.60 -4.33
N TYR A 84 -13.01 -13.06 -4.74
CA TYR A 84 -12.18 -13.94 -3.93
C TYR A 84 -11.15 -13.13 -3.14
N ASN A 85 -11.44 -12.92 -1.86
CA ASN A 85 -10.47 -12.41 -0.91
C ASN A 85 -9.53 -13.53 -0.47
N SER A 86 -8.53 -13.82 -1.28
CA SER A 86 -7.50 -14.80 -0.96
C SER A 86 -6.52 -14.24 0.08
N ARG A 87 -5.75 -15.12 0.71
CA ARG A 87 -4.66 -14.70 1.60
C ARG A 87 -3.65 -13.80 0.88
N SER A 88 -3.28 -14.15 -0.35
CA SER A 88 -2.37 -13.33 -1.18
C SER A 88 -2.95 -11.96 -1.47
N SER A 89 -4.25 -11.85 -1.76
CA SER A 89 -4.91 -10.55 -1.97
C SER A 89 -4.82 -9.64 -0.73
N PHE A 90 -5.01 -10.19 0.47
CA PHE A 90 -4.85 -9.41 1.70
C PHE A 90 -3.40 -8.98 1.93
N VAL A 91 -2.42 -9.87 1.64
CA VAL A 91 -0.99 -9.51 1.73
C VAL A 91 -0.65 -8.39 0.77
N ASN A 92 -1.13 -8.47 -0.48
CA ASN A 92 -0.93 -7.42 -1.47
C ASN A 92 -1.50 -6.07 -0.98
N GLN A 93 -2.69 -6.06 -0.40
CA GLN A 93 -3.28 -4.86 0.18
C GLN A 93 -2.42 -4.29 1.33
N ILE A 94 -1.85 -5.16 2.17
CA ILE A 94 -0.97 -4.74 3.27
C ILE A 94 0.34 -4.15 2.73
N LEU A 95 0.96 -4.80 1.74
CA LEU A 95 2.19 -4.32 1.09
C LEU A 95 1.98 -2.93 0.48
N VAL A 96 0.88 -2.74 -0.24
CA VAL A 96 0.54 -1.45 -0.82
C VAL A 96 0.28 -0.39 0.26
N ALA A 97 -0.48 -0.73 1.30
CA ALA A 97 -0.82 0.21 2.36
C ALA A 97 0.42 0.75 3.11
N ILE A 98 1.43 -0.11 3.38
CA ILE A 98 2.62 0.33 4.11
C ILE A 98 3.64 1.07 3.23
N ALA A 99 3.51 0.95 1.91
CA ALA A 99 4.48 1.48 0.96
C ALA A 99 4.61 3.01 0.98
N GLY A 100 3.52 3.73 1.21
CA GLY A 100 3.57 5.19 1.36
C GLY A 100 4.47 5.62 2.52
N ARG A 101 4.32 4.99 3.68
CA ARG A 101 5.17 5.25 4.85
C ARG A 101 6.63 4.90 4.60
N ALA A 102 6.89 3.76 3.99
CA ALA A 102 8.24 3.31 3.66
C ALA A 102 8.93 4.28 2.68
N ALA A 103 8.20 4.78 1.69
CA ALA A 103 8.72 5.76 0.75
C ALA A 103 9.06 7.11 1.42
N GLU A 104 8.24 7.58 2.37
CA GLU A 104 8.55 8.76 3.17
C GLU A 104 9.88 8.59 3.92
N GLU A 105 10.10 7.44 4.55
CA GLU A 105 11.31 7.15 5.32
C GLU A 105 12.57 7.12 4.48
N ILE A 106 12.53 6.49 3.31
CA ILE A 106 13.66 6.42 2.38
C ILE A 106 14.13 7.80 1.94
N VAL A 107 13.20 8.75 1.76
CA VAL A 107 13.51 10.08 1.23
C VAL A 107 13.83 11.08 2.32
N SER A 108 13.13 11.03 3.44
CA SER A 108 13.21 12.05 4.49
C SER A 108 13.97 11.58 5.72
N GLY A 109 14.20 10.28 5.85
CA GLY A 109 14.72 9.65 7.06
C GLY A 109 13.63 9.45 8.12
N THR A 110 13.90 8.54 9.06
CA THR A 110 12.94 8.11 10.10
C THR A 110 12.40 9.26 10.94
N SER A 111 13.22 10.28 11.22
CA SER A 111 12.86 11.43 12.06
C SER A 111 11.87 12.40 11.40
N GLU A 112 11.80 12.42 10.08
CA GLU A 112 11.00 13.37 9.30
C GLU A 112 9.72 12.74 8.72
N CYS A 113 9.43 11.49 9.06
CA CYS A 113 8.22 10.82 8.64
C CYS A 113 6.97 11.53 9.18
N THR A 114 5.93 11.61 8.34
CA THR A 114 4.74 12.40 8.66
C THR A 114 3.61 11.55 9.26
N ALA A 115 2.58 12.20 9.80
CA ALA A 115 1.35 11.55 10.21
C ALA A 115 0.44 11.19 9.02
N GLY A 116 0.85 11.48 7.77
CA GLY A 116 0.06 11.23 6.57
C GLY A 116 -0.34 9.76 6.40
N ALA A 117 0.55 8.85 6.75
CA ALA A 117 0.31 7.40 6.66
C ALA A 117 -0.61 6.83 7.76
N GLN A 118 -1.24 7.65 8.62
CA GLN A 118 -2.07 7.16 9.73
C GLN A 118 -3.21 6.24 9.25
N GLN A 119 -3.88 6.59 8.16
CA GLN A 119 -4.99 5.80 7.64
C GLN A 119 -4.53 4.46 7.06
N ASP A 120 -3.39 4.46 6.38
CA ASP A 120 -2.78 3.26 5.80
C ASP A 120 -2.37 2.27 6.87
N ILE A 121 -1.71 2.75 7.93
CA ILE A 121 -1.33 1.93 9.09
C ILE A 121 -2.56 1.36 9.80
N ALA A 122 -3.62 2.16 9.98
CA ALA A 122 -4.86 1.71 10.58
C ALA A 122 -5.57 0.66 9.70
N GLN A 123 -5.56 0.84 8.39
CA GLN A 123 -6.10 -0.13 7.42
C GLN A 123 -5.33 -1.45 7.46
N MET A 124 -4.00 -1.40 7.37
CA MET A 124 -3.12 -2.54 7.46
C MET A 124 -3.35 -3.34 8.74
N THR A 125 -3.34 -2.68 9.90
CA THR A 125 -3.61 -3.30 11.20
C THR A 125 -4.96 -4.03 11.21
N ARG A 126 -6.00 -3.40 10.67
CA ARG A 126 -7.34 -3.99 10.56
C ARG A 126 -7.35 -5.24 9.69
N ILE A 127 -6.66 -5.20 8.54
CA ILE A 127 -6.57 -6.34 7.62
C ILE A 127 -5.86 -7.51 8.32
N VAL A 128 -4.69 -7.29 8.93
CA VAL A 128 -3.93 -8.34 9.63
C VAL A 128 -4.77 -8.97 10.74
N ARG A 129 -5.39 -8.17 11.60
CA ARG A 129 -6.27 -8.69 12.66
C ARG A 129 -7.45 -9.48 12.11
N THR A 130 -8.04 -9.04 10.99
CA THR A 130 -9.15 -9.75 10.34
C THR A 130 -8.69 -11.09 9.75
N MET A 131 -7.52 -11.13 9.11
CA MET A 131 -6.92 -12.37 8.60
C MET A 131 -6.70 -13.39 9.72
N VAL A 132 -6.19 -12.96 10.86
CA VAL A 132 -5.92 -13.82 12.01
C VAL A 132 -7.21 -14.28 12.69
N LEU A 133 -8.08 -13.34 13.07
CA LEU A 133 -9.21 -13.59 13.96
C LEU A 133 -10.45 -14.12 13.25
N ARG A 134 -10.71 -13.67 12.00
CA ARG A 134 -11.93 -14.03 11.28
C ARG A 134 -11.74 -15.12 10.22
N TYR A 135 -10.59 -15.10 9.56
CA TYR A 135 -10.35 -15.99 8.42
C TYR A 135 -9.37 -17.12 8.73
N ALA A 136 -8.78 -17.13 9.93
CA ALA A 136 -7.77 -18.11 10.34
C ALA A 136 -6.64 -18.26 9.30
N MET A 137 -6.27 -17.15 8.64
CA MET A 137 -5.26 -17.12 7.57
C MET A 137 -3.83 -17.05 8.08
N ALA A 138 -3.60 -16.82 9.37
CA ALA A 138 -2.29 -16.97 10.01
C ALA A 138 -1.95 -18.44 10.17
N ARG A 139 -0.66 -18.79 10.26
CA ARG A 139 -0.26 -20.17 10.59
C ARG A 139 -0.75 -20.51 12.00
N LEU A 140 -1.82 -21.30 12.06
CA LEU A 140 -2.39 -21.80 13.32
C LEU A 140 -1.36 -22.53 14.19
N GLN A 141 -0.29 -23.09 13.59
CA GLN A 141 0.78 -23.75 14.33
C GLN A 141 1.57 -22.79 15.21
N GLU A 142 1.87 -21.56 14.72
CA GLU A 142 2.59 -20.57 15.51
C GLU A 142 1.73 -20.03 16.65
N LEU A 143 0.45 -19.75 16.37
CA LEU A 143 -0.50 -19.35 17.40
C LEU A 143 -0.72 -20.48 18.41
N LYS A 144 -0.77 -21.75 17.97
CA LYS A 144 -0.88 -22.92 18.87
C LYS A 144 0.39 -23.12 19.70
N GLN A 145 1.58 -22.99 19.13
CA GLN A 145 2.84 -23.11 19.88
C GLN A 145 2.96 -22.03 20.95
N GLN A 146 2.63 -20.78 20.63
CA GLN A 146 2.61 -19.71 21.63
C GLN A 146 1.56 -19.94 22.72
N ALA A 147 0.38 -20.41 22.34
CA ALA A 147 -0.67 -20.77 23.28
C ALA A 147 -0.31 -21.99 24.15
N GLN A 148 0.36 -23.02 23.59
CA GLN A 148 0.82 -24.20 24.33
C GLN A 148 1.97 -23.91 25.26
N GLN A 149 2.92 -23.06 24.88
CA GLN A 149 4.03 -22.63 25.76
C GLN A 149 3.54 -21.88 26.99
N ARG A 150 2.33 -21.29 26.93
CA ARG A 150 1.76 -20.49 28.02
C ARG A 150 0.64 -21.19 28.79
N ASN A 151 0.47 -22.50 28.63
CA ASN A 151 -0.56 -23.29 29.36
C ASN A 151 -2.00 -22.75 29.28
N LEU A 152 -2.40 -22.21 28.11
CA LEU A 152 -3.71 -21.59 27.89
C LEU A 152 -4.87 -22.58 27.82
N PHE A 153 -4.86 -23.64 28.64
CA PHE A 153 -5.92 -24.65 28.68
C PHE A 153 -7.08 -24.30 29.62
N PHE A 154 -7.05 -23.16 30.31
CA PHE A 154 -8.09 -22.80 31.28
C PHE A 154 -8.94 -21.62 30.81
N LEU A 155 -10.24 -21.87 30.68
CA LEU A 155 -11.31 -20.97 30.26
C LEU A 155 -11.61 -19.94 31.38
N GLY A 156 -11.08 -18.72 31.26
CA GLY A 156 -11.40 -17.59 32.13
C GLY A 156 -11.30 -16.25 31.38
N SER A 157 -11.64 -15.15 32.04
CA SER A 157 -11.51 -13.78 31.50
C SER A 157 -10.10 -13.46 30.98
N ASP A 158 -9.09 -14.10 31.54
CA ASP A 158 -7.68 -13.95 31.23
C ASP A 158 -7.33 -14.51 29.85
N VAL A 159 -8.07 -15.51 29.35
CA VAL A 159 -7.87 -16.10 28.02
C VAL A 159 -8.14 -15.09 26.90
N LYS A 160 -9.13 -14.23 27.05
CA LYS A 160 -9.44 -13.21 26.03
C LYS A 160 -8.33 -12.16 25.92
N GLN A 161 -7.77 -11.78 27.05
CA GLN A 161 -6.67 -10.82 27.10
C GLN A 161 -5.40 -11.43 26.52
N GLU A 162 -5.09 -12.68 26.89
CA GLU A 162 -3.93 -13.39 26.39
C GLU A 162 -4.00 -13.64 24.87
N LEU A 163 -5.18 -14.01 24.35
CA LEU A 163 -5.40 -14.14 22.90
C LEU A 163 -5.18 -12.81 22.18
N ASN A 164 -5.66 -11.70 22.73
CA ASN A 164 -5.39 -10.39 22.18
C ASN A 164 -3.90 -10.06 22.16
N ASN A 165 -3.16 -10.36 23.22
CA ASN A 165 -1.71 -10.15 23.30
C ASN A 165 -0.98 -10.97 22.22
N ILE A 166 -1.37 -12.23 22.01
CA ILE A 166 -0.80 -13.08 20.95
C ILE A 166 -1.07 -12.48 19.57
N VAL A 167 -2.31 -12.03 19.32
CA VAL A 167 -2.69 -11.41 18.06
C VAL A 167 -1.95 -10.08 17.84
N ASP A 168 -1.79 -9.29 18.88
CA ASP A 168 -1.07 -8.02 18.80
C ASP A 168 0.42 -8.22 18.54
N ASN A 169 1.06 -9.16 19.21
CA ASN A 169 2.45 -9.54 18.95
C ASN A 169 2.64 -10.07 17.52
N PHE A 170 1.73 -10.94 17.05
CA PHE A 170 1.75 -11.41 15.67
C PHE A 170 1.60 -10.24 14.69
N THR A 171 0.66 -9.34 14.95
CA THR A 171 0.40 -8.18 14.10
C THR A 171 1.64 -7.29 14.02
N THR A 172 2.26 -6.98 15.16
CA THR A 172 3.47 -6.14 15.20
C THR A 172 4.63 -6.79 14.43
N ASN A 173 4.93 -8.05 14.72
CA ASN A 173 6.01 -8.77 14.02
C ASN A 173 5.76 -8.87 12.52
N PHE A 174 4.52 -9.11 12.12
CA PHE A 174 4.14 -9.16 10.72
C PHE A 174 4.30 -7.81 10.03
N MET A 175 3.91 -6.72 10.70
CA MET A 175 4.09 -5.37 10.21
C MET A 175 5.57 -5.02 10.03
N ASP A 176 6.42 -5.34 11.01
CA ASP A 176 7.87 -5.06 10.96
C ASP A 176 8.54 -5.80 9.79
N ILE A 177 8.23 -7.08 9.62
CA ILE A 177 8.77 -7.88 8.51
C ILE A 177 8.32 -7.30 7.17
N THR A 178 7.02 -7.01 7.03
CA THR A 178 6.45 -6.44 5.80
C THR A 178 7.07 -5.07 5.49
N TYR A 179 7.27 -4.25 6.51
CA TYR A 179 7.88 -2.93 6.36
C TYR A 179 9.30 -3.00 5.81
N ASN A 180 10.14 -3.86 6.38
CA ASN A 180 11.52 -4.04 5.94
C ASN A 180 11.61 -4.56 4.49
N GLU A 181 10.72 -5.47 4.10
CA GLU A 181 10.63 -5.97 2.72
C GLU A 181 10.27 -4.85 1.73
N VAL A 182 9.29 -4.02 2.10
CA VAL A 182 8.87 -2.89 1.27
C VAL A 182 9.97 -1.84 1.14
N ILE A 183 10.68 -1.52 2.24
CA ILE A 183 11.85 -0.63 2.18
C ILE A 183 12.89 -1.18 1.19
N SER A 184 13.27 -2.45 1.35
CA SER A 184 14.28 -3.07 0.49
C SER A 184 13.87 -3.03 -1.00
N PHE A 185 12.60 -3.27 -1.30
CA PHE A 185 12.09 -3.15 -2.66
C PHE A 185 12.14 -1.70 -3.17
N LEU A 186 11.65 -0.74 -2.39
CA LEU A 186 11.60 0.66 -2.80
C LEU A 186 13.00 1.26 -2.97
N GLU A 187 13.99 0.83 -2.20
CA GLU A 187 15.39 1.23 -2.41
C GLU A 187 15.92 0.78 -3.77
N ILE A 188 15.58 -0.44 -4.20
CA ILE A 188 15.99 -0.96 -5.52
C ILE A 188 15.37 -0.15 -6.65
N VAL A 189 14.07 0.18 -6.55
CA VAL A 189 13.35 0.92 -7.60
C VAL A 189 13.41 2.45 -7.41
N ARG A 190 14.19 2.93 -6.46
CA ARG A 190 14.31 4.34 -6.11
C ARG A 190 14.55 5.27 -7.30
N PRO A 191 15.47 4.96 -8.27
CA PRO A 191 15.68 5.85 -9.42
C PRO A 191 14.41 6.05 -10.27
N GLY A 192 13.60 5.00 -10.41
CA GLY A 192 12.30 5.08 -11.09
C GLY A 192 11.28 5.88 -10.29
N GLY A 193 11.32 5.73 -8.97
CA GLY A 193 10.49 6.50 -8.05
C GLY A 193 10.78 8.00 -8.10
N GLU A 194 12.06 8.38 -8.10
CA GLU A 194 12.48 9.78 -8.23
C GLU A 194 12.01 10.40 -9.54
N ARG A 195 12.18 9.70 -10.68
CA ARG A 195 11.67 10.14 -11.98
C ARG A 195 10.15 10.33 -11.96
N LEU A 196 9.42 9.38 -11.41
CA LEU A 196 7.95 9.48 -11.31
C LEU A 196 7.55 10.69 -10.47
N VAL A 197 8.21 10.92 -9.35
CA VAL A 197 7.95 12.07 -8.47
C VAL A 197 8.23 13.38 -9.20
N ASP A 198 9.33 13.50 -9.93
CA ASP A 198 9.66 14.70 -10.69
C ASP A 198 8.58 15.01 -11.74
N GLU A 199 8.11 14.02 -12.49
CA GLU A 199 7.03 14.17 -13.45
C GLU A 199 5.70 14.55 -12.76
N LEU A 200 5.40 13.92 -11.63
CA LEU A 200 4.19 14.17 -10.85
C LEU A 200 4.19 15.58 -10.20
N MET A 201 5.34 16.06 -9.75
CA MET A 201 5.47 17.41 -9.19
C MET A 201 5.18 18.50 -10.22
N VAL A 202 5.44 18.25 -11.50
CA VAL A 202 5.16 19.17 -12.62
C VAL A 202 3.71 19.05 -13.10
N SER A 203 3.23 17.83 -13.31
CA SER A 203 1.91 17.57 -13.90
C SER A 203 0.76 17.62 -12.90
N GLU A 204 1.04 17.46 -11.61
CA GLU A 204 0.10 17.30 -10.48
C GLU A 204 -0.80 16.05 -10.57
N GLU A 205 -0.93 15.48 -11.74
CA GLU A 205 -1.73 14.27 -12.01
C GLU A 205 -1.02 13.41 -13.05
N MET A 206 -1.08 12.10 -12.85
CA MET A 206 -0.53 11.11 -13.77
C MET A 206 -1.55 10.01 -14.02
N SER A 207 -1.68 9.58 -15.27
CA SER A 207 -2.54 8.45 -15.61
C SER A 207 -1.92 7.14 -15.16
N GLY A 208 -2.74 6.15 -14.79
CA GLY A 208 -2.24 4.83 -14.45
C GLY A 208 -1.50 4.13 -15.59
N ARG A 209 -1.74 4.51 -16.85
CA ARG A 209 -1.00 4.01 -18.01
C ARG A 209 0.46 4.50 -17.97
N ASP A 210 0.66 5.80 -17.79
CA ASP A 210 1.99 6.42 -17.79
C ASP A 210 2.80 5.93 -16.59
N LEU A 211 2.14 5.87 -15.43
CA LEU A 211 2.70 5.30 -14.21
C LEU A 211 3.19 3.84 -14.43
N ARG A 212 2.34 2.97 -14.99
CA ARG A 212 2.71 1.58 -15.25
C ARG A 212 3.86 1.46 -16.23
N THR A 213 3.96 2.38 -17.19
CA THR A 213 5.07 2.40 -18.16
C THR A 213 6.38 2.67 -17.42
N ILE A 214 6.43 3.71 -16.59
CA ILE A 214 7.61 4.04 -15.78
C ILE A 214 7.93 2.89 -14.81
N ALA A 215 6.96 2.45 -14.03
CA ALA A 215 7.20 1.42 -13.02
C ALA A 215 7.71 0.11 -13.65
N ARG A 216 7.14 -0.35 -14.76
CA ARG A 216 7.59 -1.57 -15.46
C ARG A 216 8.98 -1.45 -16.06
N GLU A 217 9.34 -0.29 -16.60
CA GLU A 217 10.67 -0.04 -17.11
C GLU A 217 11.73 -0.29 -16.01
N TYR A 218 11.53 0.25 -14.83
CA TYR A 218 12.46 0.09 -13.71
C TYR A 218 12.38 -1.27 -13.02
N ILE A 219 11.20 -1.84 -12.88
CA ILE A 219 11.03 -3.21 -12.35
C ILE A 219 11.68 -4.24 -13.30
N SER A 220 11.64 -4.03 -14.62
CA SER A 220 12.27 -4.95 -15.59
C SER A 220 13.78 -4.80 -15.68
N THR A 221 14.32 -3.59 -15.46
CA THR A 221 15.77 -3.33 -15.44
C THR A 221 16.45 -3.79 -14.15
N CYS A 222 15.75 -3.77 -13.04
CA CYS A 222 16.16 -4.49 -11.85
C CYS A 222 16.06 -5.97 -12.18
N SER A 223 17.17 -6.56 -12.64
CA SER A 223 17.21 -7.93 -13.15
C SER A 223 16.32 -8.82 -12.30
N SER A 224 15.32 -9.40 -12.95
CA SER A 224 14.24 -10.20 -12.37
C SER A 224 14.69 -11.30 -11.39
N LEU A 225 15.96 -11.63 -11.37
CA LEU A 225 16.62 -12.58 -10.48
C LEU A 225 16.91 -12.01 -9.08
N GLU A 226 17.25 -10.75 -8.92
CA GLU A 226 17.56 -10.16 -7.60
C GLU A 226 16.29 -9.77 -6.84
N LEU A 227 15.31 -9.18 -7.52
CA LEU A 227 14.01 -8.89 -6.92
C LEU A 227 13.24 -10.15 -6.54
N LEU A 228 13.22 -11.15 -7.42
CA LEU A 228 12.58 -12.44 -7.16
C LEU A 228 13.39 -13.30 -6.18
N SER A 229 14.71 -13.17 -6.12
CA SER A 229 15.52 -13.94 -5.16
C SER A 229 15.49 -13.32 -3.76
N SER A 230 15.44 -12.00 -3.62
CA SER A 230 15.24 -11.35 -2.33
C SER A 230 13.81 -11.56 -1.83
N THR A 231 12.78 -11.34 -2.64
CA THR A 231 11.39 -11.62 -2.28
C THR A 231 11.10 -13.12 -2.12
N ARG A 232 11.77 -14.03 -2.83
CA ARG A 232 11.64 -15.48 -2.63
C ARG A 232 12.38 -16.00 -1.40
N LYS A 233 13.43 -15.31 -0.94
CA LYS A 233 14.13 -15.63 0.31
C LYS A 233 13.51 -14.94 1.51
N SER A 234 12.53 -14.06 1.31
CA SER A 234 11.96 -13.29 2.38
C SER A 234 11.09 -14.17 3.27
N SER A 235 11.28 -14.02 4.56
CA SER A 235 10.50 -14.67 5.61
C SER A 235 8.99 -14.39 5.48
N LEU A 236 8.61 -13.29 4.82
CA LEU A 236 7.22 -12.90 4.59
C LEU A 236 6.50 -13.86 3.63
N PHE A 237 7.14 -14.19 2.49
CA PHE A 237 6.59 -15.19 1.57
C PHE A 237 6.60 -16.59 2.18
N ASP A 238 7.59 -16.93 2.98
CA ASP A 238 7.63 -18.21 3.69
C ASP A 238 6.57 -18.29 4.80
N LEU A 239 6.26 -17.21 5.47
CA LEU A 239 5.19 -17.12 6.46
C LEU A 239 3.80 -17.12 5.82
N MET A 240 3.65 -16.58 4.61
CA MET A 240 2.34 -16.30 4.02
C MET A 240 2.00 -17.10 2.76
N ALA A 241 2.96 -17.69 2.06
CA ALA A 241 2.71 -18.41 0.81
C ALA A 241 3.57 -19.68 0.66
N PRO A 242 3.28 -20.76 1.39
CA PRO A 242 3.96 -22.05 1.15
C PRO A 242 3.68 -22.65 -0.23
N GLU A 243 2.69 -22.14 -0.96
CA GLU A 243 2.26 -22.69 -2.25
C GLU A 243 2.94 -22.07 -3.48
N LEU A 244 3.50 -20.89 -3.38
CA LEU A 244 4.25 -20.26 -4.49
C LEU A 244 5.58 -20.94 -4.81
N LYS A 245 6.05 -21.85 -3.95
CA LYS A 245 7.26 -22.67 -4.21
C LYS A 245 7.04 -23.79 -5.24
N LYS A 246 5.81 -24.07 -5.68
CA LYS A 246 5.49 -25.18 -6.58
C LYS A 246 5.30 -24.82 -8.05
N SER A 247 5.40 -23.53 -8.42
CA SER A 247 5.15 -23.06 -9.78
C SER A 247 6.39 -22.45 -10.46
N VAL A 248 7.56 -23.07 -10.26
CA VAL A 248 8.76 -22.83 -11.07
C VAL A 248 9.38 -24.17 -11.42
#